data_86f4d1cc006dd149f877c1c1a1d8787f
#
_entry.id   86f4d1cc006dd149f877c1c1a1d8787f
#
_cell.length_a   1.000
_cell.length_b   1.000
_cell.length_c   1.000
_cell.angle_alpha   90.00
_cell.angle_beta   90.00
_cell.angle_gamma   90.00
#
_symmetry.space_group_name_H-M   'P 1'
#
loop_
_entity.id
_entity.type
_entity.pdbx_description
1 polymer ?
#
loop_
_entity_poly.entity_id
_entity_poly.type
_entity_poly.pdbx_seq_one_letter_code
_entity_poly.pdbx_strand_id
1 'polypeptide(L)' 'MNADSIRQMIETGLPGARAEVRGDDGVHFEATVVCDAFAGKLPLARHRMVYATLGGKMGGEINALQLRTLTEQEAAA' A
#
# COMPACT_ATOMS: atom_id res chain seq x y z
N MET A 1 -11.80 -4.30 9.12
CA MET A 1 -10.37 -4.05 8.76
C MET A 1 -9.96 -2.71 9.33
N ASN A 2 -8.76 -2.58 9.85
CA ASN A 2 -8.25 -1.30 10.33
C ASN A 2 -6.95 -0.94 9.61
N ALA A 3 -6.55 0.34 9.75
CA ALA A 3 -5.38 0.85 9.04
C ALA A 3 -4.09 0.12 9.43
N ASP A 4 -3.94 -0.25 10.69
CA ASP A 4 -2.71 -0.93 11.13
C ASP A 4 -2.60 -2.34 10.54
N SER A 5 -3.70 -3.06 10.41
CA SER A 5 -3.70 -4.37 9.78
C SER A 5 -3.29 -4.28 8.31
N ILE A 6 -3.78 -3.25 7.61
CA ILE A 6 -3.40 -3.04 6.20
C ILE A 6 -1.90 -2.72 6.11
N ARG A 7 -1.40 -1.85 6.98
CA ARG A 7 0.03 -1.53 7.03
C ARG A 7 0.88 -2.79 7.21
N GLN A 8 0.50 -3.64 8.16
CA GLN A 8 1.24 -4.87 8.43
C GLN A 8 1.24 -5.81 7.24
N MET A 9 0.11 -5.96 6.55
CA MET A 9 0.04 -6.82 5.37
C MET A 9 0.94 -6.31 4.25
N ILE A 10 0.95 -5.00 4.02
CA ILE A 10 1.79 -4.40 2.99
C ILE A 10 3.27 -4.60 3.34
N GLU A 11 3.67 -4.29 4.56
CA GLU A 11 5.07 -4.39 4.97
C GLU A 11 5.56 -5.83 5.01
N THR A 12 4.70 -6.78 5.36
CA THR A 12 5.05 -8.20 5.33
C THR A 12 5.18 -8.71 3.88
N GLY A 13 4.28 -8.29 3.01
CA GLY A 13 4.26 -8.76 1.62
C GLY A 13 5.26 -8.10 0.69
N LEU A 14 5.79 -6.93 1.08
CA LEU A 14 6.81 -6.21 0.32
C LEU A 14 7.99 -5.94 1.24
N PRO A 15 8.96 -6.87 1.32
CA PRO A 15 10.14 -6.69 2.19
C PRO A 15 10.86 -5.39 1.87
N GLY A 16 11.18 -4.63 2.92
CA GLY A 16 11.81 -3.31 2.78
C GLY A 16 10.83 -2.16 2.58
N ALA A 17 9.54 -2.44 2.39
CA ALA A 17 8.54 -1.39 2.29
C ALA A 17 8.26 -0.76 3.65
N ARG A 18 7.95 0.53 3.63
CA ARG A 18 7.31 1.17 4.77
C ARG A 18 6.00 1.78 4.29
N ALA A 19 4.95 1.53 5.06
CA ALA A 19 3.62 1.95 4.70
C ALA A 19 3.05 2.87 5.78
N GLU A 20 2.37 3.92 5.34
CA GLU A 20 1.59 4.78 6.19
C GLU A 20 0.15 4.69 5.72
N VAL A 21 -0.74 4.21 6.59
CA VAL A 21 -2.12 3.93 6.22
C VAL A 21 -3.05 4.71 7.14
N ARG A 22 -4.05 5.36 6.57
CA ARG A 22 -5.05 6.14 7.30
C ARG A 22 -6.43 5.69 6.89
N GLY A 23 -7.37 5.78 7.83
CA GLY A 23 -8.76 5.48 7.61
C GLY A 23 -9.42 5.23 8.95
N ASP A 24 -10.61 5.82 9.16
CA ASP A 24 -11.30 5.75 10.45
C ASP A 24 -12.72 5.22 10.36
N ASP A 25 -13.25 4.96 9.16
CA ASP A 25 -14.59 4.41 9.00
C ASP A 25 -14.60 2.89 8.80
N GLY A 26 -13.43 2.27 8.73
CA GLY A 26 -13.31 0.82 8.58
C GLY A 26 -13.46 0.29 7.16
N VAL A 27 -13.75 1.15 6.18
CA VAL A 27 -13.95 0.71 4.79
C VAL A 27 -13.16 1.53 3.76
N HIS A 28 -12.92 2.81 4.00
CA HIS A 28 -12.17 3.70 3.11
C HIS A 28 -10.80 4.00 3.70
N PHE A 29 -9.75 3.78 2.91
CA PHE A 29 -8.37 3.93 3.40
C PHE A 29 -7.51 4.69 2.39
N GLU A 30 -6.47 5.34 2.91
CA GLU A 30 -5.41 5.97 2.14
C GLU A 30 -4.09 5.37 2.58
N ALA A 31 -3.24 5.03 1.63
CA ALA A 31 -1.92 4.49 1.95
C ALA A 31 -0.84 5.14 1.10
N THR A 32 0.26 5.50 1.77
CA THR A 32 1.51 5.84 1.10
C THR A 32 2.49 4.73 1.37
N VAL A 33 3.02 4.12 0.30
CA VAL A 33 3.94 2.99 0.40
C VAL A 33 5.25 3.39 -0.25
N VAL A 34 6.33 3.30 0.51
CA VAL A 34 7.68 3.61 0.05
C VAL A 34 8.46 2.30 -0.03
N CYS A 35 8.96 1.96 -1.22
CA CYS A 35 9.67 0.71 -1.42
C CYS A 35 10.55 0.81 -2.66
N ASP A 36 11.82 0.43 -2.54
CA ASP A 36 12.73 0.47 -3.68
C ASP A 36 12.44 -0.60 -4.73
N ALA A 37 11.61 -1.60 -4.42
CA ALA A 37 11.13 -2.54 -5.42
C ALA A 37 10.27 -1.85 -6.50
N PHE A 38 9.81 -0.62 -6.26
CA PHE A 38 9.06 0.17 -7.25
C PHE A 38 9.94 0.82 -8.30
N ALA A 39 11.26 0.83 -8.14
CA ALA A 39 12.16 1.51 -9.06
C ALA A 39 11.98 0.98 -10.48
N GLY A 40 11.88 1.89 -11.44
CA GLY A 40 11.68 1.55 -12.84
C GLY A 40 10.28 1.10 -13.22
N LYS A 41 9.34 1.08 -12.28
CA LYS A 41 7.96 0.66 -12.54
C LYS A 41 7.02 1.85 -12.60
N LEU A 42 6.06 1.77 -13.52
CA LEU A 42 5.00 2.77 -13.64
C LEU A 42 3.95 2.60 -12.54
N PRO A 43 3.15 3.64 -12.26
CA PRO A 43 2.21 3.61 -11.13
C PRO A 43 1.29 2.40 -11.12
N LEU A 44 0.75 1.98 -12.24
CA LEU A 44 -0.17 0.84 -12.28
C LEU A 44 0.51 -0.45 -11.81
N ALA A 45 1.75 -0.67 -12.25
CA ALA A 45 2.51 -1.86 -11.82
C ALA A 45 2.80 -1.81 -10.34
N ARG A 46 3.15 -0.63 -9.81
CA ARG A 46 3.38 -0.44 -8.37
C ARG A 46 2.12 -0.73 -7.55
N HIS A 47 0.97 -0.23 -8.01
CA HIS A 47 -0.30 -0.45 -7.33
C HIS A 47 -0.66 -1.93 -7.30
N ARG A 48 -0.43 -2.65 -8.39
CA ARG A 48 -0.65 -4.09 -8.45
C ARG A 48 0.20 -4.86 -7.44
N MET A 49 1.45 -4.41 -7.23
CA MET A 49 2.32 -5.01 -6.23
C MET A 49 1.74 -4.84 -4.82
N VAL A 50 1.21 -3.67 -4.52
CA VAL A 50 0.58 -3.42 -3.22
C VAL A 50 -0.70 -4.24 -3.07
N TYR A 51 -1.56 -4.23 -4.07
CA TYR A 51 -2.81 -5.00 -4.01
C TYR A 51 -2.54 -6.49 -3.80
N ALA A 52 -1.49 -7.02 -4.39
CA ALA A 52 -1.13 -8.43 -4.22
C ALA A 52 -0.85 -8.78 -2.75
N THR A 53 -0.34 -7.84 -1.96
CA THR A 53 -0.09 -8.09 -0.53
C THR A 53 -1.38 -8.20 0.28
N LEU A 54 -2.48 -7.66 -0.23
CA LEU A 54 -3.75 -7.62 0.47
C LEU A 54 -4.65 -8.82 0.11
N GLY A 55 -4.26 -9.58 -0.93
CA GLY A 55 -4.98 -10.79 -1.32
C GLY A 55 -6.44 -10.51 -1.62
N GLY A 56 -7.32 -11.33 -1.05
CA GLY A 56 -8.76 -11.20 -1.26
C GLY A 56 -9.45 -10.13 -0.44
N LYS A 57 -8.71 -9.29 0.30
CA LYS A 57 -9.33 -8.25 1.14
C LYS A 57 -9.87 -7.08 0.32
N MET A 58 -9.25 -6.79 -0.83
CA MET A 58 -9.75 -5.74 -1.72
C MET A 58 -11.10 -6.15 -2.32
N GLY A 59 -12.06 -5.20 -2.26
CA GLY A 59 -13.42 -5.45 -2.72
C GLY A 59 -14.29 -6.16 -1.69
N GLY A 60 -13.72 -6.63 -0.58
CA GLY A 60 -14.41 -7.23 0.55
C GLY A 60 -14.30 -6.33 1.77
N GLU A 61 -13.35 -6.67 2.67
CA GLU A 61 -13.13 -5.91 3.89
C GLU A 61 -12.57 -4.51 3.62
N ILE A 62 -11.84 -4.34 2.51
CA ILE A 62 -11.34 -3.04 2.06
C ILE A 62 -12.18 -2.62 0.86
N ASN A 63 -13.09 -1.67 1.07
CA ASN A 63 -13.96 -1.20 0.00
C ASN A 63 -13.19 -0.31 -0.98
N ALA A 64 -12.42 0.64 -0.44
CA ALA A 64 -11.64 1.56 -1.26
C ALA A 64 -10.30 1.84 -0.60
N LEU A 65 -9.25 1.82 -1.41
CA LEU A 65 -7.89 2.13 -0.97
C LEU A 65 -7.26 3.05 -2.01
N GLN A 66 -7.00 4.29 -1.59
CA GLN A 66 -6.23 5.24 -2.39
C GLN A 66 -4.76 5.01 -2.12
N LEU A 67 -3.97 4.86 -3.18
CA LEU A 67 -2.55 4.54 -3.07
C LEU A 67 -1.67 5.64 -3.62
N ARG A 68 -0.59 5.91 -2.89
CA ARG A 68 0.56 6.65 -3.35
C ARG A 68 1.77 5.76 -3.18
N THR A 69 2.51 5.52 -4.26
CA THR A 69 3.64 4.60 -4.26
C THR A 69 4.91 5.34 -4.69
N LEU A 70 5.95 5.22 -3.89
CA LEU A 70 7.19 5.97 -4.06
C LEU A 70 8.39 5.06 -3.84
N THR A 71 9.49 5.33 -4.56
CA THR A 71 10.80 4.83 -4.14
C THR A 71 11.32 5.71 -3.02
N GLU A 72 12.38 5.28 -2.34
CA GLU A 72 13.01 6.12 -1.30
C GLU A 72 13.49 7.44 -1.88
N GLN A 73 14.05 7.42 -3.09
CA GLN A 73 14.50 8.64 -3.73
C GLN A 73 13.35 9.60 -4.01
N GLU A 74 12.24 9.08 -4.50
CA GLU A 74 11.04 9.89 -4.76
C GLU A 74 10.46 10.46 -3.46
N ALA A 75 10.48 9.68 -2.39
CA ALA A 75 9.97 10.11 -1.10
C ALA A 75 10.83 11.23 -0.49
N ALA A 76 12.12 11.25 -0.80
CA ALA A 76 13.06 12.26 -0.30
C ALA A 76 13.06 13.55 -1.14
N ALA A 77 12.46 13.54 -2.31
CA ALA A 77 12.47 14.68 -3.23
C ALA A 77 11.59 15.84 -2.76
#